data_729cc2d4884f54b9c31668972fd0fb76
#
_entry.id   729cc2d4884f54b9c31668972fd0fb76
#
_cell.length_a   1.000
_cell.length_b   1.000
_cell.length_c   1.000
_cell.angle_alpha   90.00
_cell.angle_beta   90.00
_cell.angle_gamma   90.00
#
_symmetry.space_group_name_H-M   'P 1'
#
loop_
_entity.id
_entity.type
_entity.pdbx_description
1 polymer ?
#
loop_
_entity_poly.entity_id
_entity_poly.type
_entity_poly.pdbx_seq_one_letter_code
_entity_poly.pdbx_strand_id
1 'polypeptide(L)'
;MSFKMNVTTFRYFRPSCFLLFFIGWVALVAPIAAADNKDYQIGDKLPAPAKSKIKPMPSATATVAYKEKTWDDLMPKNWDPMASLKGLNLDKLKDSDPRAIEALEKIREAWNNAPVEPTLNGERIRIPGFVIPLDKSGDKVREFLLVPYFGACIHTPPPPPNQIIHVRTSKPVLKMRTMDAMWVSGVMQIGNVNTEMGQAGYQLKAEWIAPYP
;
A
#
# COMPACT_ATOMS: atom_id res chain seq x y z
N MET A 1 -87.23 15.53 13.57
CA MET A 1 -86.73 15.31 12.17
C MET A 1 -85.90 14.04 12.17
N SER A 2 -86.50 13.01 11.62
CA SER A 2 -85.99 11.63 11.65
C SER A 2 -85.10 11.39 10.46
N PHE A 3 -83.85 10.86 10.70
CA PHE A 3 -82.98 10.45 9.58
C PHE A 3 -82.69 8.96 9.66
N LYS A 4 -83.23 8.26 8.69
CA LYS A 4 -83.18 6.78 8.53
C LYS A 4 -81.79 6.35 8.11
N MET A 5 -81.20 5.39 8.81
CA MET A 5 -80.03 4.61 8.40
C MET A 5 -80.36 3.61 7.32
N ASN A 6 -79.65 3.61 6.26
CA ASN A 6 -79.71 2.62 5.17
C ASN A 6 -78.49 1.69 5.28
N VAL A 7 -78.78 0.40 5.52
CA VAL A 7 -77.84 -0.70 5.62
C VAL A 7 -77.66 -1.30 4.23
N THR A 8 -76.48 -1.14 3.63
CA THR A 8 -76.16 -1.79 2.35
C THR A 8 -75.06 -2.83 2.58
N THR A 9 -75.44 -4.02 2.29
CA THR A 9 -74.73 -5.32 2.21
C THR A 9 -73.27 -5.28 1.82
N PHE A 10 -72.43 -5.88 2.69
CA PHE A 10 -71.02 -6.14 2.46
C PHE A 10 -70.81 -7.41 1.67
N ARG A 11 -70.38 -7.31 0.41
CA ARG A 11 -69.94 -8.44 -0.42
C ARG A 11 -68.51 -8.82 -0.09
N TYR A 12 -68.30 -10.07 0.32
CA TYR A 12 -66.96 -10.66 0.53
C TYR A 12 -66.16 -10.70 -0.76
N PHE A 13 -65.05 -9.98 -0.78
CA PHE A 13 -64.04 -10.08 -1.81
C PHE A 13 -62.89 -10.97 -1.29
N ARG A 14 -62.70 -12.12 -1.93
CA ARG A 14 -61.59 -13.04 -1.64
C ARG A 14 -60.27 -12.40 -2.06
N PRO A 15 -59.21 -12.29 -1.19
CA PRO A 15 -57.90 -11.91 -1.65
C PRO A 15 -57.22 -13.14 -2.27
N SER A 16 -56.92 -13.03 -3.58
CA SER A 16 -56.05 -13.94 -4.31
C SER A 16 -54.63 -13.70 -3.83
N CYS A 17 -54.00 -14.76 -3.34
CA CYS A 17 -52.66 -14.79 -2.82
C CYS A 17 -51.66 -14.62 -3.96
N PHE A 18 -51.14 -13.40 -4.18
CA PHE A 18 -49.96 -13.14 -5.02
C PHE A 18 -48.73 -13.18 -4.13
N LEU A 19 -48.09 -14.34 -4.10
CA LEU A 19 -46.76 -14.53 -3.51
C LEU A 19 -45.75 -13.87 -4.45
N LEU A 20 -45.40 -12.60 -4.17
CA LEU A 20 -44.23 -11.95 -4.76
C LEU A 20 -42.98 -12.50 -4.09
N PHE A 21 -42.29 -13.40 -4.79
CA PHE A 21 -40.91 -13.78 -4.47
C PHE A 21 -39.99 -12.58 -4.65
N PHE A 22 -39.72 -11.85 -3.56
CA PHE A 22 -38.60 -10.95 -3.49
C PHE A 22 -37.31 -11.80 -3.36
N ILE A 23 -36.70 -12.14 -4.49
CA ILE A 23 -35.32 -12.65 -4.49
C ILE A 23 -34.44 -11.50 -4.11
N GLY A 24 -34.19 -11.37 -2.80
CA GLY A 24 -33.16 -10.45 -2.27
C GLY A 24 -31.80 -10.90 -2.76
N TRP A 25 -31.25 -10.13 -3.69
CA TRP A 25 -29.87 -10.26 -4.12
C TRP A 25 -28.99 -9.74 -2.97
N VAL A 26 -28.69 -10.63 -2.01
CA VAL A 26 -27.65 -10.37 -1.01
C VAL A 26 -26.32 -10.38 -1.76
N ALA A 27 -25.84 -9.20 -2.12
CA ALA A 27 -24.47 -9.05 -2.57
C ALA A 27 -23.58 -9.50 -1.41
N LEU A 28 -23.02 -10.70 -1.55
CA LEU A 28 -22.02 -11.25 -0.63
C LEU A 28 -20.76 -10.40 -0.76
N VAL A 29 -20.68 -9.31 0.00
CA VAL A 29 -19.44 -8.56 0.19
C VAL A 29 -18.53 -9.47 1.03
N ALA A 30 -17.69 -10.24 0.35
CA ALA A 30 -16.67 -11.01 1.02
C ALA A 30 -15.79 -10.04 1.83
N PRO A 31 -15.60 -10.23 3.13
CA PRO A 31 -14.64 -9.43 3.88
C PRO A 31 -13.27 -9.70 3.26
N ILE A 32 -12.56 -8.64 2.87
CA ILE A 32 -11.14 -8.72 2.60
C ILE A 32 -10.53 -9.18 3.92
N ALA A 33 -10.10 -10.44 3.97
CA ALA A 33 -9.41 -10.97 5.12
C ALA A 33 -8.23 -10.03 5.39
N ALA A 34 -8.19 -9.44 6.58
CA ALA A 34 -7.00 -8.75 7.05
C ALA A 34 -5.85 -9.73 6.90
N ALA A 35 -4.75 -9.32 6.27
CA ALA A 35 -3.55 -10.13 6.22
C ALA A 35 -3.21 -10.50 7.67
N ASP A 36 -3.13 -11.79 7.94
CA ASP A 36 -2.58 -12.25 9.20
C ASP A 36 -1.18 -11.65 9.28
N ASN A 37 -0.96 -10.86 10.32
CA ASN A 37 0.35 -10.28 10.58
C ASN A 37 1.25 -11.47 10.97
N LYS A 38 1.84 -12.12 9.96
CA LYS A 38 2.87 -13.13 10.17
C LYS A 38 3.89 -12.51 11.13
N ASP A 39 4.52 -13.33 11.98
CA ASP A 39 5.51 -12.90 12.96
C ASP A 39 6.77 -12.32 12.29
N TYR A 40 6.63 -11.13 11.66
CA TYR A 40 7.75 -10.41 11.10
C TYR A 40 8.56 -9.73 12.21
N GLN A 41 9.88 -9.82 12.11
CA GLN A 41 10.82 -9.10 12.99
C GLN A 41 11.30 -7.81 12.31
N ILE A 42 11.77 -6.87 13.13
CA ILE A 42 12.33 -5.60 12.62
C ILE A 42 13.47 -5.90 11.65
N GLY A 43 13.38 -5.36 10.43
CA GLY A 43 14.35 -5.59 9.36
C GLY A 43 13.98 -6.70 8.37
N ASP A 44 12.96 -7.51 8.65
CA ASP A 44 12.52 -8.56 7.73
C ASP A 44 11.99 -7.97 6.43
N LYS A 45 12.49 -8.51 5.32
CA LYS A 45 11.98 -8.24 3.97
C LYS A 45 10.90 -9.27 3.62
N LEU A 46 9.94 -8.87 2.79
CA LEU A 46 8.98 -9.84 2.26
C LEU A 46 9.72 -10.89 1.42
N PRO A 47 9.43 -12.19 1.62
CA PRO A 47 10.02 -13.24 0.81
C PRO A 47 9.67 -13.01 -0.67
N ALA A 48 10.56 -13.41 -1.58
CA ALA A 48 10.22 -13.36 -3.00
C ALA A 48 8.92 -14.17 -3.23
N PRO A 49 7.95 -13.65 -4.01
CA PRO A 49 6.72 -14.38 -4.24
C PRO A 49 7.05 -15.73 -4.87
N ALA A 50 6.70 -16.82 -4.17
CA ALA A 50 6.71 -18.14 -4.79
C ALA A 50 5.89 -18.00 -6.07
N LYS A 51 6.41 -18.48 -7.25
CA LYS A 51 5.79 -18.34 -8.59
C LYS A 51 4.27 -18.50 -8.46
N SER A 52 3.63 -17.36 -8.35
CA SER A 52 2.38 -17.23 -7.61
C SER A 52 1.24 -17.80 -8.45
N LYS A 53 0.52 -18.74 -7.88
CA LYS A 53 -0.90 -18.96 -8.15
C LYS A 53 -1.70 -17.75 -7.64
N ILE A 54 -1.32 -16.53 -8.04
CA ILE A 54 -2.11 -15.34 -7.75
C ILE A 54 -3.38 -15.48 -8.57
N LYS A 55 -4.49 -15.63 -7.88
CA LYS A 55 -5.81 -15.60 -8.48
C LYS A 55 -5.87 -14.39 -9.43
N PRO A 56 -6.21 -14.59 -10.73
CA PRO A 56 -6.25 -13.49 -11.67
C PRO A 56 -7.09 -12.36 -11.09
N MET A 57 -6.60 -11.14 -11.20
CA MET A 57 -7.36 -9.94 -10.90
C MET A 57 -8.73 -10.03 -11.61
N PRO A 58 -9.86 -9.74 -10.94
CA PRO A 58 -11.14 -9.68 -11.62
C PRO A 58 -11.03 -8.66 -12.76
N SER A 59 -10.98 -9.18 -13.99
CA SER A 59 -10.92 -8.40 -15.21
C SER A 59 -12.27 -7.72 -15.41
N ALA A 60 -12.34 -6.44 -15.07
CA ALA A 60 -13.32 -5.56 -15.67
C ALA A 60 -12.54 -4.61 -16.57
N THR A 61 -12.61 -4.87 -17.87
CA THR A 61 -12.21 -3.98 -18.96
C THR A 61 -10.70 -3.74 -19.15
N ALA A 62 -10.13 -4.38 -20.19
CA ALA A 62 -8.77 -4.27 -20.72
C ALA A 62 -7.66 -4.76 -19.77
N THR A 63 -6.96 -5.79 -20.22
CA THR A 63 -5.80 -6.42 -19.59
C THR A 63 -4.64 -5.44 -19.48
N VAL A 64 -4.68 -4.56 -18.50
CA VAL A 64 -3.54 -3.68 -18.24
C VAL A 64 -2.53 -4.49 -17.43
N ALA A 65 -1.48 -4.94 -18.09
CA ALA A 65 -0.39 -5.66 -17.45
C ALA A 65 0.44 -4.70 -16.57
N TYR A 66 0.68 -5.09 -15.32
CA TYR A 66 1.66 -4.45 -14.45
C TYR A 66 2.96 -5.23 -14.50
N LYS A 67 4.08 -4.53 -14.60
CA LYS A 67 5.39 -5.14 -14.44
C LYS A 67 5.69 -5.32 -12.96
N GLU A 68 6.00 -6.52 -12.55
CA GLU A 68 6.44 -6.77 -11.18
C GLU A 68 7.84 -6.20 -10.99
N LYS A 69 8.02 -5.46 -9.90
CA LYS A 69 9.27 -4.82 -9.50
C LYS A 69 9.68 -5.29 -8.11
N THR A 70 10.96 -5.34 -7.92
CA THR A 70 11.60 -5.50 -6.61
C THR A 70 12.03 -4.14 -6.09
N TRP A 71 12.37 -4.05 -4.81
CA TRP A 71 12.92 -2.83 -4.22
C TRP A 71 14.29 -2.47 -4.79
N ASP A 72 15.06 -3.46 -5.25
CA ASP A 72 16.35 -3.23 -5.90
C ASP A 72 16.19 -2.57 -7.28
N ASP A 73 15.06 -2.79 -7.97
CA ASP A 73 14.76 -2.14 -9.24
C ASP A 73 14.49 -0.62 -9.11
N LEU A 74 14.26 -0.14 -7.89
CA LEU A 74 14.04 1.28 -7.60
C LEU A 74 15.34 2.06 -7.45
N MET A 75 16.47 1.37 -7.34
CA MET A 75 17.79 1.99 -7.23
C MET A 75 18.50 1.99 -8.57
N PRO A 76 19.07 3.13 -9.02
CA PRO A 76 19.94 3.14 -10.18
C PRO A 76 21.13 2.19 -9.97
N LYS A 77 21.43 1.37 -10.96
CA LYS A 77 22.47 0.32 -10.89
C LYS A 77 23.88 0.85 -10.59
N ASN A 78 24.14 2.11 -10.91
CA ASN A 78 25.40 2.77 -10.71
C ASN A 78 25.48 3.56 -9.38
N TRP A 79 24.42 3.50 -8.56
CA TRP A 79 24.43 4.16 -7.26
C TRP A 79 24.91 3.21 -6.16
N ASP A 80 25.92 3.67 -5.43
CA ASP A 80 26.51 2.98 -4.29
C ASP A 80 26.67 3.99 -3.15
N PRO A 81 25.85 3.93 -2.09
CA PRO A 81 25.93 4.86 -0.97
C PRO A 81 27.27 4.80 -0.23
N MET A 82 28.00 3.69 -0.38
CA MET A 82 29.30 3.47 0.26
C MET A 82 30.47 3.91 -0.64
N ALA A 83 30.20 4.41 -1.85
CA ALA A 83 31.24 4.76 -2.80
C ALA A 83 32.24 5.80 -2.24
N SER A 84 31.78 6.76 -1.45
CA SER A 84 32.61 7.79 -0.81
C SER A 84 33.52 7.26 0.28
N LEU A 85 33.30 6.03 0.73
CA LEU A 85 34.09 5.38 1.80
C LEU A 85 35.10 4.37 1.27
N LYS A 86 35.15 4.15 -0.03
CA LYS A 86 36.11 3.23 -0.65
C LYS A 86 37.51 3.68 -0.32
N GLY A 87 38.28 2.81 0.32
CA GLY A 87 39.65 3.09 0.77
C GLY A 87 39.79 3.55 2.23
N LEU A 88 38.68 3.84 2.92
CA LEU A 88 38.73 4.09 4.37
C LEU A 88 38.71 2.75 5.13
N ASN A 89 39.67 2.53 6.00
CA ASN A 89 39.76 1.33 6.83
C ASN A 89 38.90 1.54 8.09
N LEU A 90 37.59 1.50 7.94
CA LEU A 90 36.63 1.83 8.99
C LEU A 90 36.79 0.96 10.25
N ASP A 91 37.16 -0.32 10.08
CA ASP A 91 37.34 -1.27 11.19
C ASP A 91 38.45 -0.86 12.17
N LYS A 92 39.36 0.06 11.75
CA LYS A 92 40.45 0.55 12.57
C LYS A 92 40.17 1.91 13.21
N LEU A 93 39.05 2.54 12.88
CA LEU A 93 38.67 3.84 13.43
C LEU A 93 37.86 3.64 14.70
N LYS A 94 38.13 4.47 15.71
CA LYS A 94 37.25 4.59 16.88
C LYS A 94 36.10 5.53 16.54
N ASP A 95 34.95 5.36 17.21
CA ASP A 95 33.78 6.22 16.99
C ASP A 95 34.06 7.71 17.21
N SER A 96 35.05 8.03 18.08
CA SER A 96 35.47 9.39 18.35
C SER A 96 36.54 9.93 17.37
N ASP A 97 36.97 9.12 16.38
CA ASP A 97 37.93 9.59 15.37
C ASP A 97 37.23 10.58 14.41
N PRO A 98 37.82 11.79 14.19
CA PRO A 98 37.23 12.76 13.27
C PRO A 98 36.96 12.20 11.86
N ARG A 99 37.76 11.24 11.40
CA ARG A 99 37.58 10.58 10.11
C ARG A 99 36.34 9.65 10.10
N ALA A 100 36.04 9.01 11.24
CA ALA A 100 34.83 8.21 11.36
C ALA A 100 33.59 9.09 11.35
N ILE A 101 33.62 10.23 12.02
CA ILE A 101 32.54 11.22 12.03
C ILE A 101 32.28 11.76 10.62
N GLU A 102 33.36 12.19 9.91
CA GLU A 102 33.26 12.66 8.53
C GLU A 102 32.70 11.58 7.59
N ALA A 103 33.15 10.33 7.75
CA ALA A 103 32.65 9.21 6.97
C ALA A 103 31.14 9.00 7.17
N LEU A 104 30.69 9.08 8.43
CA LEU A 104 29.26 8.94 8.77
C LEU A 104 28.42 10.07 8.16
N GLU A 105 28.90 11.30 8.17
CA GLU A 105 28.23 12.44 7.54
C GLU A 105 28.11 12.24 6.02
N LYS A 106 29.17 11.77 5.35
CA LYS A 106 29.14 11.46 3.91
C LYS A 106 28.13 10.36 3.57
N ILE A 107 28.04 9.32 4.39
CA ILE A 107 27.02 8.27 4.22
C ILE A 107 25.63 8.87 4.36
N ARG A 108 25.40 9.67 5.39
CA ARG A 108 24.12 10.31 5.65
C ARG A 108 23.70 11.22 4.49
N GLU A 109 24.64 12.01 3.97
CA GLU A 109 24.39 12.88 2.81
C GLU A 109 24.05 12.05 1.56
N ALA A 110 24.83 11.02 1.25
CA ALA A 110 24.57 10.11 0.13
C ALA A 110 23.22 9.41 0.27
N TRP A 111 22.84 9.04 1.48
CA TRP A 111 21.56 8.40 1.80
C TRP A 111 20.40 9.35 1.59
N ASN A 112 20.47 10.57 2.13
CA ASN A 112 19.42 11.56 2.03
C ASN A 112 19.19 12.06 0.60
N ASN A 113 20.26 12.04 -0.23
CA ASN A 113 20.24 12.44 -1.64
C ASN A 113 20.23 11.24 -2.59
N ALA A 114 19.75 10.08 -2.14
CA ALA A 114 19.70 8.87 -2.95
C ALA A 114 18.93 9.10 -4.26
N PRO A 115 19.56 8.87 -5.43
CA PRO A 115 18.92 9.09 -6.71
C PRO A 115 17.83 8.06 -6.98
N VAL A 116 16.81 8.45 -7.71
CA VAL A 116 15.74 7.58 -8.18
C VAL A 116 16.06 6.99 -9.55
N GLU A 117 15.44 5.85 -9.91
CA GLU A 117 15.57 5.24 -11.24
C GLU A 117 14.64 5.94 -12.24
N PRO A 118 15.18 6.71 -13.22
CA PRO A 118 14.36 7.55 -14.09
C PRO A 118 13.40 6.77 -14.99
N THR A 119 13.73 5.52 -15.34
CA THR A 119 12.94 4.69 -16.24
C THR A 119 11.60 4.26 -15.67
N LEU A 120 11.42 4.40 -14.35
CA LEU A 120 10.17 4.05 -13.67
C LEU A 120 9.08 5.12 -13.82
N ASN A 121 9.43 6.32 -14.29
CA ASN A 121 8.44 7.40 -14.41
C ASN A 121 7.36 7.09 -15.46
N GLY A 122 6.12 7.04 -15.04
CA GLY A 122 4.97 6.67 -15.88
C GLY A 122 4.78 5.16 -16.08
N GLU A 123 5.67 4.31 -15.53
CA GLU A 123 5.56 2.86 -15.68
C GLU A 123 4.42 2.31 -14.82
N ARG A 124 3.71 1.32 -15.36
CA ARG A 124 2.69 0.57 -14.62
C ARG A 124 3.37 -0.59 -13.92
N ILE A 125 3.45 -0.51 -12.62
CA ILE A 125 4.17 -1.48 -11.80
C ILE A 125 3.28 -2.16 -10.77
N ARG A 126 3.80 -3.28 -10.27
CA ARG A 126 3.32 -3.99 -9.09
C ARG A 126 4.50 -4.27 -8.17
N ILE A 127 4.38 -3.91 -6.92
CA ILE A 127 5.46 -4.08 -5.94
C ILE A 127 4.88 -4.49 -4.58
N PRO A 128 5.51 -5.42 -3.85
CA PRO A 128 5.11 -5.77 -2.48
C PRO A 128 5.86 -4.90 -1.48
N GLY A 129 5.23 -4.60 -0.34
CA GLY A 129 5.87 -3.86 0.74
C GLY A 129 5.02 -3.81 2.00
N PHE A 130 5.56 -3.17 3.02
CA PHE A 130 4.87 -2.89 4.27
C PHE A 130 4.27 -1.48 4.22
N VAL A 131 3.07 -1.32 4.75
CA VAL A 131 2.35 -0.04 4.67
C VAL A 131 2.44 0.76 5.96
N ILE A 132 2.54 2.07 5.82
CA ILE A 132 2.48 3.04 6.93
C ILE A 132 1.41 4.07 6.58
N PRO A 133 0.19 3.96 7.12
CA PRO A 133 -0.87 4.90 6.87
C PRO A 133 -0.48 6.33 7.30
N LEU A 134 -0.68 7.31 6.43
CA LEU A 134 -0.43 8.73 6.69
C LEU A 134 -1.70 9.46 7.09
N ASP A 135 -2.82 9.16 6.42
CA ASP A 135 -4.12 9.67 6.79
C ASP A 135 -5.01 8.53 7.30
N LYS A 136 -5.71 8.79 8.39
CA LYS A 136 -6.72 7.87 8.92
C LYS A 136 -7.99 8.67 9.17
N SER A 137 -8.99 8.45 8.34
CA SER A 137 -10.35 8.89 8.62
C SER A 137 -11.16 7.69 9.12
N GLY A 138 -11.05 7.41 10.43
CA GLY A 138 -11.53 6.17 11.03
C GLY A 138 -10.75 4.97 10.46
N ASP A 139 -11.47 3.94 9.97
CA ASP A 139 -10.86 2.74 9.38
C ASP A 139 -10.50 2.89 7.88
N LYS A 140 -10.55 4.12 7.35
CA LYS A 140 -10.36 4.39 5.92
C LYS A 140 -9.00 5.02 5.68
N VAL A 141 -8.19 4.43 4.81
CA VAL A 141 -6.87 4.94 4.41
C VAL A 141 -6.85 5.21 2.92
N ARG A 142 -6.45 6.43 2.52
CA ARG A 142 -6.27 6.83 1.12
C ARG A 142 -4.82 7.15 0.78
N GLU A 143 -4.01 7.40 1.79
CA GLU A 143 -2.64 7.85 1.66
C GLU A 143 -1.75 7.11 2.65
N PHE A 144 -0.68 6.50 2.14
CA PHE A 144 0.24 5.73 2.97
C PHE A 144 1.64 5.68 2.34
N LEU A 145 2.66 5.39 3.14
CA LEU A 145 3.96 4.99 2.63
C LEU A 145 4.01 3.48 2.43
N LEU A 146 4.70 3.05 1.38
CA LEU A 146 5.10 1.67 1.18
C LEU A 146 6.61 1.58 1.35
N VAL A 147 7.08 0.63 2.16
CA VAL A 147 8.48 0.47 2.55
C VAL A 147 8.95 -0.98 2.39
N PRO A 148 10.28 -1.23 2.23
CA PRO A 148 10.81 -2.55 1.86
C PRO A 148 10.88 -3.57 2.97
N TYR A 149 10.93 -3.15 4.24
CA TYR A 149 11.11 -4.06 5.37
C TYR A 149 10.25 -3.66 6.56
N PHE A 150 9.98 -4.66 7.41
CA PHE A 150 9.17 -4.50 8.61
C PHE A 150 9.87 -3.57 9.62
N GLY A 151 9.13 -2.62 10.19
CA GLY A 151 9.64 -1.68 11.18
C GLY A 151 10.31 -0.42 10.59
N ALA A 152 10.48 -0.32 9.27
CA ALA A 152 11.02 0.88 8.61
C ALA A 152 10.23 2.14 9.02
N CYS A 153 10.93 3.27 9.21
CA CYS A 153 10.37 4.57 9.59
C CYS A 153 9.69 4.62 10.98
N ILE A 154 9.53 3.51 11.67
CA ILE A 154 8.83 3.43 12.96
C ILE A 154 9.78 2.98 14.07
N HIS A 155 10.47 1.86 13.86
CA HIS A 155 11.39 1.26 14.83
C HIS A 155 12.86 1.41 14.40
N THR A 156 13.08 1.78 13.15
CA THR A 156 14.40 2.06 12.56
C THR A 156 14.37 3.39 11.84
N PRO A 157 15.52 4.04 11.61
CA PRO A 157 15.59 5.23 10.75
C PRO A 157 14.93 4.99 9.40
N PRO A 158 14.35 6.03 8.77
CA PRO A 158 13.77 5.90 7.44
C PRO A 158 14.78 5.34 6.42
N PRO A 159 14.35 4.48 5.49
CA PRO A 159 15.15 4.13 4.32
C PRO A 159 15.49 5.37 3.47
N PRO A 160 16.47 5.29 2.54
CA PRO A 160 16.73 6.38 1.61
C PRO A 160 15.48 6.67 0.75
N PRO A 161 15.34 7.90 0.21
CA PRO A 161 14.16 8.30 -0.56
C PRO A 161 13.80 7.38 -1.73
N ASN A 162 14.80 6.75 -2.37
CA ASN A 162 14.58 5.78 -3.44
C ASN A 162 14.08 4.41 -2.96
N GLN A 163 13.89 4.23 -1.66
CA GLN A 163 13.31 3.04 -1.02
C GLN A 163 12.03 3.36 -0.25
N ILE A 164 11.41 4.51 -0.53
CA ILE A 164 10.11 4.87 0.02
C ILE A 164 9.20 5.31 -1.13
N ILE A 165 8.02 4.71 -1.19
CA ILE A 165 6.98 5.06 -2.16
C ILE A 165 5.81 5.69 -1.42
N HIS A 166 5.46 6.92 -1.80
CA HIS A 166 4.25 7.59 -1.35
C HIS A 166 3.07 7.12 -2.20
N VAL A 167 2.11 6.44 -1.60
CA VAL A 167 0.98 5.83 -2.31
C VAL A 167 -0.29 6.62 -2.05
N ARG A 168 -1.01 6.93 -3.13
CA ARG A 168 -2.37 7.48 -3.09
C ARG A 168 -3.34 6.58 -3.82
N THR A 169 -4.54 6.41 -3.25
CA THR A 169 -5.61 5.63 -3.87
C THR A 169 -6.91 6.43 -3.95
N SER A 170 -7.65 6.27 -5.07
CA SER A 170 -8.95 6.92 -5.26
C SER A 170 -10.04 6.29 -4.37
N LYS A 171 -9.93 4.99 -4.10
CA LYS A 171 -10.86 4.24 -3.24
C LYS A 171 -10.17 3.98 -1.90
N PRO A 172 -10.80 4.31 -0.75
CA PRO A 172 -10.20 4.06 0.54
C PRO A 172 -10.01 2.56 0.78
N VAL A 173 -8.88 2.20 1.35
CA VAL A 173 -8.63 0.84 1.85
C VAL A 173 -9.15 0.77 3.28
N LEU A 174 -9.99 -0.23 3.54
CA LEU A 174 -10.59 -0.41 4.87
C LEU A 174 -9.70 -1.29 5.75
N LYS A 175 -9.64 -0.95 7.04
CA LYS A 175 -8.94 -1.74 8.07
C LYS A 175 -7.45 -1.97 7.79
N MET A 176 -6.81 -1.10 7.00
CA MET A 176 -5.37 -1.13 6.80
C MET A 176 -4.66 -0.77 8.12
N ARG A 177 -3.75 -1.62 8.54
CA ARG A 177 -2.94 -1.42 9.75
C ARG A 177 -1.50 -1.10 9.37
N THR A 178 -0.82 -0.40 10.24
CA THR A 178 0.62 -0.18 10.13
C THR A 178 1.36 -1.50 10.05
N MET A 179 2.29 -1.62 9.11
CA MET A 179 3.09 -2.82 8.81
C MET A 179 2.30 -4.02 8.23
N ASP A 180 1.06 -3.82 7.77
CA ASP A 180 0.42 -4.84 6.94
C ASP A 180 1.26 -5.05 5.65
N ALA A 181 1.51 -6.32 5.32
CA ALA A 181 2.21 -6.69 4.08
C ALA A 181 1.22 -6.68 2.91
N MET A 182 1.49 -5.85 1.91
CA MET A 182 0.56 -5.60 0.80
C MET A 182 1.24 -5.65 -0.57
N TRP A 183 0.49 -6.12 -1.56
CA TRP A 183 0.74 -5.84 -2.96
C TRP A 183 0.10 -4.51 -3.34
N VAL A 184 0.86 -3.65 -3.99
CA VAL A 184 0.35 -2.39 -4.55
C VAL A 184 0.66 -2.33 -6.04
N SER A 185 -0.36 -2.05 -6.85
CA SER A 185 -0.22 -1.91 -8.31
C SER A 185 -0.77 -0.57 -8.76
N GLY A 186 -0.08 0.08 -9.67
CA GLY A 186 -0.49 1.39 -10.18
C GLY A 186 0.54 2.02 -11.10
N VAL A 187 0.39 3.32 -11.33
CA VAL A 187 1.32 4.12 -12.14
C VAL A 187 2.34 4.78 -11.22
N MET A 188 3.62 4.46 -11.45
CA MET A 188 4.74 5.07 -10.74
C MET A 188 5.03 6.45 -11.31
N GLN A 189 5.34 7.40 -10.44
CA GLN A 189 5.82 8.73 -10.77
C GLN A 189 7.05 9.06 -9.93
N ILE A 190 7.99 9.78 -10.52
CA ILE A 190 9.13 10.32 -9.78
C ILE A 190 8.72 11.66 -9.18
N GLY A 191 8.98 11.84 -7.89
CA GLY A 191 8.70 13.10 -7.22
C GLY A 191 8.90 12.97 -5.72
N ASN A 192 9.60 13.94 -5.15
CA ASN A 192 9.87 13.98 -3.72
C ASN A 192 8.62 14.39 -2.94
N VAL A 193 8.30 13.59 -1.94
CA VAL A 193 7.25 13.89 -0.96
C VAL A 193 7.84 13.79 0.43
N ASN A 194 7.81 14.90 1.16
CA ASN A 194 8.23 14.93 2.56
C ASN A 194 7.04 14.62 3.46
N THR A 195 7.22 13.67 4.35
CA THR A 195 6.25 13.30 5.38
C THR A 195 6.92 13.30 6.75
N GLU A 196 6.13 13.26 7.81
CA GLU A 196 6.67 13.11 9.18
C GLU A 196 7.42 11.78 9.38
N MET A 197 7.13 10.76 8.54
CA MET A 197 7.72 9.43 8.63
C MET A 197 8.96 9.25 7.74
N GLY A 198 9.26 10.21 6.85
CA GLY A 198 10.40 10.16 5.94
C GLY A 198 10.12 10.80 4.59
N GLN A 199 11.15 10.90 3.78
CA GLN A 199 11.08 11.45 2.43
C GLN A 199 10.94 10.33 1.40
N ALA A 200 9.86 10.35 0.62
CA ALA A 200 9.67 9.44 -0.50
C ALA A 200 10.23 10.06 -1.80
N GLY A 201 11.00 9.29 -2.56
CA GLY A 201 11.49 9.68 -3.89
C GLY A 201 10.53 9.29 -5.02
N TYR A 202 9.54 8.46 -4.71
CA TYR A 202 8.54 7.96 -5.63
C TYR A 202 7.12 8.22 -5.14
N GLN A 203 6.21 8.39 -6.08
CA GLN A 203 4.78 8.43 -5.86
C GLN A 203 4.11 7.33 -6.67
N LEU A 204 3.13 6.63 -6.10
CA LEU A 204 2.36 5.61 -6.80
C LEU A 204 0.88 5.94 -6.73
N LYS A 205 0.27 6.19 -7.89
CA LYS A 205 -1.18 6.26 -8.00
C LYS A 205 -1.74 4.84 -8.06
N ALA A 206 -2.16 4.33 -6.90
CA ALA A 206 -2.61 2.96 -6.77
C ALA A 206 -3.97 2.74 -7.46
N GLU A 207 -4.04 1.68 -8.23
CA GLU A 207 -5.23 1.22 -8.95
C GLU A 207 -5.75 -0.09 -8.35
N TRP A 208 -4.85 -0.88 -7.75
CA TRP A 208 -5.17 -2.13 -7.09
C TRP A 208 -4.25 -2.37 -5.89
N ILE A 209 -4.85 -2.84 -4.79
CA ILE A 209 -4.16 -3.14 -3.52
C ILE A 209 -4.73 -4.45 -3.00
N ALA A 210 -3.86 -5.36 -2.56
CA ALA A 210 -4.26 -6.63 -1.94
C ALA A 210 -3.26 -7.08 -0.88
N PRO A 211 -3.67 -7.90 0.09
CA PRO A 211 -2.76 -8.54 1.03
C PRO A 211 -1.66 -9.33 0.32
N TYR A 212 -0.46 -9.28 0.87
CA TYR A 212 0.64 -10.16 0.49
C TYR A 212 0.45 -11.53 1.17
N PRO A 213 0.57 -12.68 0.44
CA PRO A 213 0.26 -14.00 0.98
C PRO A 213 1.25 -14.50 2.03
#